data_09b68aef4d9a9797bc7077efaa0772c4
#
_entry.id   09b68aef4d9a9797bc7077efaa0772c4
#
_cell.length_a   1.000
_cell.length_b   1.000
_cell.length_c   1.000
_cell.angle_alpha   90.00
_cell.angle_beta   90.00
_cell.angle_gamma   90.00
#
_symmetry.space_group_name_H-M   'P 1'
#
loop_
_entity.id
_entity.type
_entity.pdbx_description
1 polymer ?
#
loop_
_entity_poly.entity_id
_entity_poly.type
_entity_poly.pdbx_seq_one_letter_code
_entity_poly.pdbx_strand_id
1 'polypeptide(L)'
;MATKAKARKQAKRAAPAAGVATADKLYRTSKVYKSPRKITVSDLPSSYGRADLEFIGVDHSGASYEARVYLNNPSADANTQAVEANGYAGSYHIFGHGGCYGDVGHCEVHKRDEFDPRPSDPLEPIKKVVIATDAIKKASSESSEISVTVVPIIMSWTEKTELTDVMKFDHINLVTYD
;
A
#
# COMPACT_ATOMS: atom_id res chain seq x y z
N MET A 1 -45.46 -62.86 -11.61
CA MET A 1 -45.13 -61.85 -10.53
C MET A 1 -44.06 -60.94 -11.08
N ALA A 2 -44.42 -59.69 -11.41
CA ALA A 2 -43.51 -58.73 -12.01
C ALA A 2 -43.10 -57.69 -10.95
N THR A 3 -41.83 -57.66 -10.64
CA THR A 3 -41.26 -56.76 -9.63
C THR A 3 -40.97 -55.41 -10.29
N LYS A 4 -41.71 -54.37 -9.91
CA LYS A 4 -41.48 -53.01 -10.35
C LYS A 4 -40.20 -52.41 -9.67
N ALA A 5 -39.17 -52.15 -10.47
CA ALA A 5 -38.01 -51.39 -10.03
C ALA A 5 -38.36 -49.91 -9.87
N LYS A 6 -38.21 -49.36 -8.63
CA LYS A 6 -38.36 -47.95 -8.33
C LYS A 6 -37.10 -47.16 -8.78
N ALA A 7 -37.26 -46.33 -9.79
CA ALA A 7 -36.23 -45.38 -10.20
C ALA A 7 -36.00 -44.33 -9.10
N ARG A 8 -34.80 -44.33 -8.56
CA ARG A 8 -34.35 -43.36 -7.56
C ARG A 8 -33.94 -42.06 -8.27
N LYS A 9 -34.77 -41.01 -8.18
CA LYS A 9 -34.42 -39.68 -8.64
C LYS A 9 -33.18 -39.18 -7.84
N GLN A 10 -32.03 -39.11 -8.50
CA GLN A 10 -30.89 -38.39 -7.99
C GLN A 10 -31.21 -36.88 -7.99
N ALA A 11 -31.31 -36.31 -6.80
CA ALA A 11 -31.36 -34.85 -6.63
C ALA A 11 -30.03 -34.26 -7.12
N LYS A 12 -30.09 -33.42 -8.15
CA LYS A 12 -28.97 -32.59 -8.61
C LYS A 12 -28.57 -31.71 -7.44
N ARG A 13 -27.42 -31.99 -6.82
CA ARG A 13 -26.80 -31.10 -5.87
C ARG A 13 -26.46 -29.81 -6.62
N ALA A 14 -27.12 -28.73 -6.27
CA ALA A 14 -26.71 -27.39 -6.71
C ALA A 14 -25.26 -27.18 -6.26
N ALA A 15 -24.38 -26.79 -7.20
CA ALA A 15 -23.03 -26.34 -6.86
C ALA A 15 -23.17 -25.17 -5.86
N PRO A 16 -22.35 -25.13 -4.81
CA PRO A 16 -22.34 -23.97 -3.93
C PRO A 16 -22.03 -22.75 -4.82
N ALA A 17 -22.89 -21.74 -4.72
CA ALA A 17 -22.59 -20.44 -5.30
C ALA A 17 -21.18 -20.04 -4.81
N ALA A 18 -20.30 -19.74 -5.75
CA ALA A 18 -18.99 -19.21 -5.42
C ALA A 18 -19.24 -17.97 -4.55
N GLY A 19 -19.05 -18.12 -3.24
CA GLY A 19 -19.10 -17.01 -2.32
C GLY A 19 -17.97 -16.09 -2.74
N VAL A 20 -18.32 -14.91 -3.25
CA VAL A 20 -17.38 -13.82 -3.37
C VAL A 20 -16.88 -13.61 -1.95
N ALA A 21 -15.62 -14.02 -1.69
CA ALA A 21 -14.96 -13.70 -0.44
C ALA A 21 -14.95 -12.17 -0.40
N THR A 22 -15.79 -11.60 0.46
CA THR A 22 -15.79 -10.16 0.70
C THR A 22 -14.40 -9.82 1.19
N ALA A 23 -13.71 -8.92 0.49
CA ALA A 23 -12.35 -8.48 0.79
C ALA A 23 -12.16 -8.00 2.25
N ASP A 24 -13.25 -7.70 2.93
CA ASP A 24 -13.30 -7.18 4.31
C ASP A 24 -12.71 -8.10 5.38
N LYS A 25 -12.53 -9.40 5.10
CA LYS A 25 -11.96 -10.33 6.10
C LYS A 25 -10.44 -10.49 6.02
N LEU A 26 -9.82 -10.07 4.93
CA LEU A 26 -8.39 -10.29 4.68
C LEU A 26 -7.51 -9.06 4.93
N TYR A 27 -8.11 -7.85 4.95
CA TYR A 27 -7.35 -6.62 5.03
C TYR A 27 -7.84 -5.75 6.20
N ARG A 28 -6.90 -5.29 7.00
CA ARG A 28 -7.14 -4.26 8.02
C ARG A 28 -6.44 -3.00 7.60
N THR A 29 -7.05 -1.86 7.89
CA THR A 29 -6.47 -0.55 7.63
C THR A 29 -5.83 -0.01 8.87
N SER A 30 -4.68 0.61 8.68
CA SER A 30 -4.03 1.48 9.64
C SER A 30 -4.39 2.93 9.32
N LYS A 31 -3.77 3.86 10.05
CA LYS A 31 -3.95 5.29 9.85
C LYS A 31 -3.59 5.72 8.43
N VAL A 32 -4.54 6.37 7.77
CA VAL A 32 -4.34 6.96 6.44
C VAL A 32 -3.47 8.22 6.58
N TYR A 33 -2.41 8.28 5.77
CA TYR A 33 -1.59 9.48 5.67
C TYR A 33 -2.17 10.44 4.64
N LYS A 34 -2.31 11.70 5.03
CA LYS A 34 -2.65 12.80 4.13
C LYS A 34 -1.51 13.80 4.15
N SER A 35 -0.94 14.09 3.00
CA SER A 35 0.17 15.05 2.92
C SER A 35 -0.27 16.41 3.46
N PRO A 36 0.48 16.98 4.41
CA PRO A 36 0.21 18.32 4.92
C PRO A 36 0.53 19.40 3.89
N ARG A 37 1.39 19.09 2.92
CA ARG A 37 1.75 19.98 1.82
C ARG A 37 1.18 19.42 0.54
N LYS A 38 0.65 20.30 -0.29
CA LYS A 38 0.24 19.99 -1.66
C LYS A 38 1.41 20.25 -2.60
N ILE A 39 1.43 19.54 -3.71
CA ILE A 39 2.36 19.78 -4.79
C ILE A 39 1.76 20.87 -5.66
N THR A 40 2.48 21.96 -5.88
CA THR A 40 2.05 23.06 -6.76
C THR A 40 2.43 22.72 -8.19
N VAL A 41 1.47 22.71 -9.09
CA VAL A 41 1.70 22.31 -10.50
C VAL A 41 2.65 23.25 -11.23
N SER A 42 2.64 24.56 -10.89
CA SER A 42 3.59 25.53 -11.47
C SER A 42 5.07 25.25 -11.13
N ASP A 43 5.33 24.44 -10.12
CA ASP A 43 6.69 24.05 -9.73
C ASP A 43 7.20 22.85 -10.53
N LEU A 44 6.32 22.23 -11.34
CA LEU A 44 6.69 21.14 -12.22
C LEU A 44 7.25 21.66 -13.55
N PRO A 45 8.21 20.94 -14.17
CA PRO A 45 8.63 21.24 -15.52
C PRO A 45 7.46 21.19 -16.51
N SER A 46 7.51 22.00 -17.56
CA SER A 46 6.48 22.01 -18.61
C SER A 46 6.37 20.70 -19.39
N SER A 47 7.44 19.91 -19.38
CA SER A 47 7.48 18.55 -19.95
C SER A 47 8.40 17.66 -19.12
N TYR A 48 8.06 16.40 -19.03
CA TYR A 48 8.87 15.35 -18.41
C TYR A 48 8.45 13.97 -18.97
N GLY A 49 9.40 13.08 -19.09
CA GLY A 49 9.16 11.69 -19.53
C GLY A 49 8.64 10.82 -18.39
N ARG A 50 9.07 11.09 -17.15
CA ARG A 50 8.74 10.30 -15.97
C ARG A 50 8.55 11.18 -14.74
N ALA A 51 7.64 10.78 -13.86
CA ALA A 51 7.43 11.39 -12.55
C ALA A 51 7.29 10.30 -11.49
N ASP A 52 8.11 10.39 -10.44
CA ASP A 52 8.18 9.45 -9.33
C ASP A 52 7.80 10.11 -8.02
N LEU A 53 6.96 9.44 -7.24
CA LEU A 53 6.76 9.76 -5.84
C LEU A 53 7.73 8.92 -5.01
N GLU A 54 8.72 9.59 -4.43
CA GLU A 54 9.73 8.99 -3.59
C GLU A 54 9.36 9.12 -2.12
N PHE A 55 9.19 7.99 -1.44
CA PHE A 55 8.95 7.90 0.00
C PHE A 55 10.26 7.67 0.71
N ILE A 56 10.69 8.64 1.51
CA ILE A 56 11.98 8.64 2.18
C ILE A 56 11.82 8.21 3.64
N GLY A 57 12.76 7.42 4.14
CA GLY A 57 12.77 6.99 5.54
C GLY A 57 11.65 6.02 5.89
N VAL A 58 11.27 5.13 4.96
CA VAL A 58 10.18 4.17 5.20
C VAL A 58 10.63 3.11 6.20
N ASP A 59 9.93 3.06 7.35
CA ASP A 59 10.12 2.05 8.39
C ASP A 59 9.51 0.71 7.93
N HIS A 60 10.29 -0.35 7.99
CA HIS A 60 9.87 -1.70 7.64
C HIS A 60 10.08 -2.70 8.80
N SER A 61 10.35 -2.23 9.99
CA SER A 61 10.52 -3.06 11.19
C SER A 61 9.21 -3.70 11.67
N GLY A 62 8.07 -3.10 11.34
CA GLY A 62 6.74 -3.50 11.78
C GLY A 62 6.07 -4.58 10.92
N ALA A 63 4.77 -4.43 10.71
CA ALA A 63 3.95 -5.36 9.93
C ALA A 63 4.16 -5.19 8.42
N SER A 64 3.85 -6.23 7.66
CA SER A 64 3.78 -6.17 6.19
C SER A 64 2.50 -5.47 5.73
N TYR A 65 2.62 -4.59 4.74
CA TYR A 65 1.47 -3.86 4.16
C TYR A 65 1.72 -3.47 2.71
N GLU A 66 0.62 -3.22 1.99
CA GLU A 66 0.62 -2.48 0.73
C GLU A 66 0.27 -1.01 1.02
N ALA A 67 1.06 -0.06 0.55
CA ALA A 67 0.74 1.36 0.60
C ALA A 67 0.16 1.81 -0.74
N ARG A 68 -1.15 2.05 -0.81
CA ARG A 68 -1.83 2.57 -1.99
C ARG A 68 -1.80 4.08 -2.00
N VAL A 69 -1.36 4.66 -3.10
CA VAL A 69 -1.21 6.10 -3.26
C VAL A 69 -2.32 6.65 -4.13
N TYR A 70 -2.99 7.70 -3.65
CA TYR A 70 -4.05 8.39 -4.37
C TYR A 70 -3.72 9.88 -4.46
N LEU A 71 -3.99 10.47 -5.63
CA LEU A 71 -3.85 11.90 -5.88
C LEU A 71 -5.24 12.56 -5.90
N ASN A 72 -5.34 13.74 -5.32
CA ASN A 72 -6.57 14.54 -5.23
C ASN A 72 -7.79 13.79 -4.66
N ASN A 73 -7.55 12.73 -3.88
CA ASN A 73 -8.60 11.99 -3.20
C ASN A 73 -8.35 11.94 -1.67
N PRO A 74 -8.70 13.00 -0.94
CA PRO A 74 -8.48 13.05 0.51
C PRO A 74 -9.43 12.14 1.30
N SER A 75 -10.43 11.55 0.66
CA SER A 75 -11.37 10.60 1.29
C SER A 75 -11.01 9.14 1.02
N ALA A 76 -9.89 8.88 0.31
CA ALA A 76 -9.46 7.52 0.04
C ALA A 76 -9.21 6.74 1.35
N ASP A 77 -9.72 5.52 1.38
CA ASP A 77 -9.61 4.57 2.48
C ASP A 77 -9.32 3.15 1.95
N ALA A 78 -9.36 2.15 2.83
CA ALA A 78 -9.07 0.77 2.45
C ALA A 78 -10.08 0.16 1.48
N ASN A 79 -11.30 0.68 1.43
CA ASN A 79 -12.37 0.21 0.55
C ASN A 79 -12.30 0.92 -0.81
N THR A 80 -11.50 1.98 -0.91
CA THR A 80 -11.33 2.72 -2.16
C THR A 80 -10.64 1.84 -3.19
N GLN A 81 -11.29 1.61 -4.32
CA GLN A 81 -10.75 0.80 -5.41
C GLN A 81 -9.47 1.45 -5.98
N ALA A 82 -8.47 0.61 -6.25
CA ALA A 82 -7.20 1.03 -6.85
C ALA A 82 -7.36 1.20 -8.38
N VAL A 83 -8.14 2.19 -8.79
CA VAL A 83 -8.43 2.54 -10.19
C VAL A 83 -8.19 4.02 -10.43
N GLU A 84 -7.86 4.38 -11.65
CA GLU A 84 -7.56 5.75 -12.08
C GLU A 84 -8.69 6.75 -11.76
N ALA A 85 -9.95 6.32 -11.89
CA ALA A 85 -11.12 7.15 -11.58
C ALA A 85 -11.17 7.63 -10.12
N ASN A 86 -10.50 6.92 -9.21
CA ASN A 86 -10.38 7.28 -7.80
C ASN A 86 -9.08 8.04 -7.48
N GLY A 87 -8.32 8.44 -8.49
CA GLY A 87 -7.03 9.12 -8.34
C GLY A 87 -5.87 8.16 -7.98
N TYR A 88 -6.03 6.85 -8.16
CA TYR A 88 -4.97 5.89 -7.86
C TYR A 88 -3.74 6.13 -8.73
N ALA A 89 -2.59 6.29 -8.08
CA ALA A 89 -1.31 6.60 -8.72
C ALA A 89 -0.32 5.43 -8.68
N GLY A 90 -0.64 4.37 -7.95
CA GLY A 90 0.22 3.21 -7.78
C GLY A 90 0.35 2.78 -6.32
N SER A 91 1.18 1.78 -6.06
CA SER A 91 1.45 1.29 -4.72
C SER A 91 2.89 0.83 -4.54
N TYR A 92 3.32 0.72 -3.28
CA TYR A 92 4.53 0.00 -2.91
C TYR A 92 4.22 -0.99 -1.79
N HIS A 93 5.07 -1.99 -1.65
CA HIS A 93 4.92 -3.03 -0.65
C HIS A 93 6.06 -3.01 0.35
N ILE A 94 5.71 -3.24 1.61
CA ILE A 94 6.64 -3.48 2.70
C ILE A 94 6.48 -4.93 3.16
N PHE A 95 7.58 -5.65 3.15
CA PHE A 95 7.72 -6.93 3.85
C PHE A 95 8.33 -6.61 5.20
N GLY A 96 7.47 -6.46 6.19
CA GLY A 96 7.89 -6.10 7.54
C GLY A 96 8.46 -7.29 8.31
N HIS A 97 9.23 -6.99 9.34
CA HIS A 97 9.82 -8.02 10.21
C HIS A 97 8.86 -8.52 11.29
N GLY A 98 7.63 -7.98 11.37
CA GLY A 98 6.58 -8.41 12.30
C GLY A 98 6.84 -7.99 13.76
N GLY A 99 7.82 -7.14 13.99
CA GLY A 99 8.28 -6.70 15.31
C GLY A 99 9.69 -7.20 15.64
N CYS A 100 10.20 -6.71 16.75
CA CYS A 100 11.50 -7.12 17.24
C CYS A 100 11.37 -8.30 18.20
N TYR A 101 11.96 -9.43 17.82
CA TYR A 101 12.04 -10.64 18.64
C TYR A 101 13.51 -11.04 18.77
N GLY A 102 14.05 -11.02 19.97
CA GLY A 102 15.43 -11.38 20.21
C GLY A 102 16.01 -10.74 21.46
N ASP A 103 17.33 -10.77 21.57
CA ASP A 103 18.06 -10.16 22.67
C ASP A 103 17.93 -8.64 22.66
N VAL A 104 18.15 -8.02 23.83
CA VAL A 104 18.13 -6.56 23.97
C VAL A 104 19.17 -5.95 23.02
N GLY A 105 18.74 -4.96 22.23
CA GLY A 105 19.58 -4.28 21.23
C GLY A 105 19.58 -4.90 19.83
N HIS A 106 18.97 -6.09 19.65
CA HIS A 106 18.93 -6.78 18.35
C HIS A 106 18.29 -5.95 17.22
N CYS A 107 17.32 -5.11 17.56
CA CYS A 107 16.60 -4.28 16.60
C CYS A 107 16.97 -2.80 16.68
N GLU A 108 18.02 -2.46 17.37
CA GLU A 108 18.52 -1.08 17.41
C GLU A 108 19.31 -0.79 16.16
N VAL A 109 18.78 0.13 15.33
CA VAL A 109 19.47 0.62 14.15
C VAL A 109 20.57 1.60 14.60
N HIS A 110 21.80 1.19 14.49
CA HIS A 110 22.92 2.07 14.79
C HIS A 110 23.13 3.10 13.69
N LYS A 111 23.25 4.38 14.07
CA LYS A 111 23.61 5.42 13.13
C LYS A 111 25.00 5.12 12.56
N ARG A 112 25.08 5.03 11.24
CA ARG A 112 26.32 4.79 10.52
C ARG A 112 27.03 6.10 10.21
N ASP A 113 28.36 6.04 10.21
CA ASP A 113 29.17 7.08 9.62
C ASP A 113 29.14 6.99 8.09
N GLU A 114 29.34 8.12 7.42
CA GLU A 114 29.26 8.25 5.95
C GLU A 114 30.18 7.25 5.21
N PHE A 115 31.33 6.92 5.79
CA PHE A 115 32.33 6.04 5.20
C PHE A 115 32.45 4.67 5.88
N ASP A 116 31.41 4.25 6.64
CA ASP A 116 31.41 2.95 7.29
C ASP A 116 31.30 1.83 6.24
N PRO A 117 32.32 0.96 6.07
CA PRO A 117 32.32 -0.10 5.06
C PRO A 117 31.47 -1.33 5.44
N ARG A 118 30.91 -1.36 6.64
CA ARG A 118 30.06 -2.48 7.07
C ARG A 118 28.78 -2.52 6.25
N PRO A 119 28.14 -3.69 6.06
CA PRO A 119 26.80 -3.77 5.47
C PRO A 119 25.79 -2.91 6.23
N SER A 120 24.80 -2.36 5.53
CA SER A 120 23.70 -1.64 6.16
C SER A 120 22.96 -2.54 7.14
N ASP A 121 22.48 -1.94 8.23
CA ASP A 121 21.59 -2.66 9.15
C ASP A 121 20.32 -3.10 8.37
N PRO A 122 19.87 -4.36 8.50
CA PRO A 122 18.68 -4.84 7.80
C PRO A 122 17.39 -4.09 8.18
N LEU A 123 17.38 -3.35 9.28
CA LEU A 123 16.25 -2.54 9.74
C LEU A 123 16.42 -1.03 9.45
N GLU A 124 17.50 -0.62 8.78
CA GLU A 124 17.69 0.78 8.38
C GLU A 124 16.53 1.24 7.49
N PRO A 125 15.91 2.41 7.78
CA PRO A 125 14.81 2.91 6.97
C PRO A 125 15.18 3.02 5.49
N ILE A 126 14.25 2.63 4.62
CA ILE A 126 14.49 2.51 3.19
C ILE A 126 13.76 3.57 2.38
N LYS A 127 14.19 3.76 1.12
CA LYS A 127 13.44 4.53 0.13
C LYS A 127 12.52 3.61 -0.67
N LYS A 128 11.28 4.03 -0.88
CA LYS A 128 10.32 3.42 -1.80
C LYS A 128 9.94 4.41 -2.90
N VAL A 129 9.70 3.89 -4.10
CA VAL A 129 9.35 4.71 -5.26
C VAL A 129 8.07 4.19 -5.89
N VAL A 130 7.16 5.10 -6.20
CA VAL A 130 5.98 4.85 -7.00
C VAL A 130 6.09 5.66 -8.29
N ILE A 131 6.17 4.98 -9.44
CA ILE A 131 6.15 5.63 -10.74
C ILE A 131 4.73 6.11 -11.01
N ALA A 132 4.52 7.42 -11.00
CA ALA A 132 3.20 8.05 -11.04
C ALA A 132 3.02 9.00 -12.24
N THR A 133 3.77 8.82 -13.31
CA THR A 133 3.82 9.74 -14.45
C THR A 133 2.45 10.11 -14.98
N ASP A 134 1.62 9.12 -15.34
CA ASP A 134 0.30 9.37 -15.94
C ASP A 134 -0.68 9.97 -14.92
N ALA A 135 -0.63 9.50 -13.69
CA ALA A 135 -1.46 10.00 -12.60
C ALA A 135 -1.13 11.47 -12.27
N ILE A 136 0.16 11.84 -12.24
CA ILE A 136 0.59 13.23 -12.03
C ILE A 136 0.18 14.11 -13.21
N LYS A 137 0.37 13.68 -14.46
CA LYS A 137 -0.07 14.44 -15.66
C LYS A 137 -1.57 14.70 -15.62
N LYS A 138 -2.35 13.68 -15.30
CA LYS A 138 -3.80 13.81 -15.16
C LYS A 138 -4.18 14.78 -14.05
N ALA A 139 -3.66 14.56 -12.84
CA ALA A 139 -3.95 15.42 -11.69
C ALA A 139 -3.56 16.89 -11.95
N SER A 140 -2.44 17.13 -12.68
CA SER A 140 -1.99 18.48 -13.08
C SER A 140 -2.91 19.13 -14.10
N SER A 141 -3.60 18.36 -14.94
CA SER A 141 -4.57 18.91 -15.90
C SER A 141 -5.90 19.29 -15.25
N GLU A 142 -6.20 18.71 -14.10
CA GLU A 142 -7.47 18.90 -13.37
C GLU A 142 -7.38 19.94 -12.25
N SER A 143 -6.18 20.19 -11.71
CA SER A 143 -5.99 21.09 -10.56
C SER A 143 -4.61 21.76 -10.58
N SER A 144 -4.54 22.98 -10.07
CA SER A 144 -3.28 23.70 -9.84
C SER A 144 -2.49 23.19 -8.65
N GLU A 145 -3.11 22.39 -7.78
CA GLU A 145 -2.50 21.78 -6.60
C GLU A 145 -2.85 20.30 -6.54
N ILE A 146 -1.88 19.46 -6.22
CA ILE A 146 -2.05 18.01 -6.08
C ILE A 146 -1.87 17.62 -4.62
N SER A 147 -2.89 17.01 -4.04
CA SER A 147 -2.79 16.38 -2.71
C SER A 147 -2.43 14.91 -2.83
N VAL A 148 -1.67 14.39 -1.87
CA VAL A 148 -1.29 12.97 -1.80
C VAL A 148 -1.94 12.34 -0.58
N THR A 149 -2.66 11.25 -0.81
CA THR A 149 -3.23 10.39 0.24
C THR A 149 -2.62 9.00 0.11
N VAL A 150 -2.13 8.43 1.21
CA VAL A 150 -1.54 7.08 1.22
C VAL A 150 -2.32 6.21 2.20
N VAL A 151 -2.82 5.10 1.69
CA VAL A 151 -3.68 4.17 2.42
C VAL A 151 -2.93 2.85 2.63
N PRO A 152 -2.55 2.50 3.87
CA PRO A 152 -1.95 1.21 4.15
C PRO A 152 -3.03 0.12 4.18
N ILE A 153 -2.78 -0.96 3.44
CA ILE A 153 -3.59 -2.18 3.42
C ILE A 153 -2.77 -3.28 4.05
N ILE A 154 -3.22 -3.75 5.20
CA ILE A 154 -2.52 -4.75 5.99
C ILE A 154 -3.14 -6.11 5.77
N MET A 155 -2.35 -7.10 5.38
CA MET A 155 -2.76 -8.48 5.42
C MET A 155 -2.62 -9.01 6.84
N SER A 156 -3.74 -9.26 7.50
CA SER A 156 -3.75 -9.88 8.83
C SER A 156 -3.90 -11.39 8.70
N TRP A 157 -2.87 -12.14 9.06
CA TRP A 157 -2.93 -13.59 9.19
C TRP A 157 -3.50 -14.03 10.55
N THR A 158 -3.61 -13.09 11.50
CA THR A 158 -4.11 -13.36 12.85
C THR A 158 -5.19 -12.36 13.23
N GLU A 159 -6.35 -12.84 13.66
CA GLU A 159 -7.50 -12.03 14.07
C GLU A 159 -7.27 -11.20 15.35
N LYS A 160 -6.14 -11.38 16.04
CA LYS A 160 -5.93 -10.90 17.41
C LYS A 160 -5.05 -9.65 17.55
N THR A 161 -4.45 -9.15 16.46
CA THR A 161 -3.53 -8.02 16.57
C THR A 161 -4.17 -6.76 16.00
N GLU A 162 -4.53 -5.83 16.86
CA GLU A 162 -4.86 -4.47 16.46
C GLU A 162 -3.56 -3.76 16.06
N LEU A 163 -3.33 -3.67 14.75
CA LEU A 163 -2.20 -2.94 14.21
C LEU A 163 -2.63 -1.50 13.98
N THR A 164 -2.14 -0.61 14.83
CA THR A 164 -2.33 0.83 14.67
C THR A 164 -1.04 1.45 14.14
N ASP A 165 -1.17 2.35 13.18
CA ASP A 165 -0.08 3.19 12.67
C ASP A 165 1.16 2.42 12.16
N VAL A 166 0.92 1.44 11.28
CA VAL A 166 2.00 0.58 10.72
C VAL A 166 2.86 1.28 9.68
N MET A 167 2.34 2.35 9.06
CA MET A 167 3.03 3.06 7.99
C MET A 167 3.71 4.31 8.54
N LYS A 168 5.04 4.30 8.52
CA LYS A 168 5.86 5.43 8.94
C LYS A 168 6.89 5.73 7.87
N PHE A 169 7.06 6.99 7.56
CA PHE A 169 8.10 7.52 6.68
C PHE A 169 8.32 9.01 6.99
N ASP A 170 9.46 9.55 6.58
CA ASP A 170 9.80 10.94 6.90
C ASP A 170 9.04 11.93 6.02
N HIS A 171 9.14 11.77 4.69
CA HIS A 171 8.48 12.66 3.73
C HIS A 171 8.33 12.02 2.34
N ILE A 172 7.57 12.71 1.48
CA ILE A 172 7.37 12.34 0.08
C ILE A 172 7.98 13.44 -0.80
N ASN A 173 8.81 13.04 -1.75
CA ASN A 173 9.30 13.91 -2.83
C ASN A 173 8.60 13.54 -4.13
N LEU A 174 8.33 14.53 -4.96
CA LEU A 174 8.02 14.34 -6.37
C LEU A 174 9.27 14.67 -7.17
N VAL A 175 9.75 13.68 -7.93
CA VAL A 175 10.94 13.81 -8.80
C VAL A 175 10.53 13.59 -10.24
N THR A 176 10.93 14.49 -11.13
CA THR A 176 10.65 14.38 -12.56
C THR A 176 11.95 14.15 -13.33
N TYR A 177 11.83 13.40 -14.42
CA TYR A 177 12.94 13.07 -15.32
C TYR A 177 12.53 13.38 -16.76
N ASP A 178 13.49 13.82 -17.56
CA ASP A 178 13.33 14.10 -19.00
C ASP A 178 13.15 12.81 -19.81
#